data_0d67e28c8f6c19d03c91edabb317e0af
#
_entry.id   0d67e28c8f6c19d03c91edabb317e0af
#
_cell.length_a   1.000
_cell.length_b   1.000
_cell.length_c   1.000
_cell.angle_alpha   90.00
_cell.angle_beta   90.00
_cell.angle_gamma   90.00
#
_symmetry.space_group_name_H-M   'P 1'
#
loop_
_entity.id
_entity.type
_entity.pdbx_description
1 polymer ?
#
loop_
_entity_poly.entity_id
_entity_poly.type
_entity_poly.pdbx_seq_one_letter_code
_entity_poly.pdbx_strand_id
1 'polypeptide(L)'
;DTKGSEYYTIFIREIKTNNVITKEISETSGGITFSLDDKYIFYSKLDENHRARKIFRHEIGKLNSEDELIFEEKSEAFTVSIGLSSDEKYYFINTSDHNTSEQYYFGVNEKKPSPKLIMQRERGVIYSVSSWDNKFYNHTNKNAEDFKIDVTDSLLDQKWETFIPARNEVLIGGCTFLKNWIIRSETSNALDKLFVRNISSGIEEELRFSDEKVYVPGISLIQKDRDTDEVHLGYSSPKT
;
A
#
# COMPACT_ATOMS: atom_id res chain seq x y z
N ASP A 1 6.28 20.76 6.79
CA ASP A 1 6.40 21.93 5.91
C ASP A 1 5.91 23.18 6.64
N THR A 2 6.81 24.11 6.94
CA THR A 2 6.47 25.38 7.63
C THR A 2 6.20 26.53 6.65
N LYS A 3 6.40 26.32 5.36
CA LYS A 3 6.31 27.34 4.30
C LYS A 3 5.12 27.15 3.36
N GLY A 4 4.38 26.04 3.47
CA GLY A 4 3.31 25.67 2.53
C GLY A 4 3.83 25.32 1.13
N SER A 5 5.09 24.90 1.04
CA SER A 5 5.77 24.59 -0.22
C SER A 5 5.58 23.15 -0.69
N GLU A 6 4.97 22.32 0.16
CA GLU A 6 4.82 20.87 -0.03
C GLU A 6 6.16 20.10 -0.09
N TYR A 7 7.29 20.78 0.12
CA TYR A 7 8.55 20.13 0.43
C TYR A 7 8.62 19.88 1.92
N TYR A 8 8.60 18.61 2.30
CA TYR A 8 8.66 18.23 3.71
C TYR A 8 10.09 17.95 4.14
N THR A 9 10.29 18.15 5.43
CA THR A 9 11.54 17.82 6.10
C THR A 9 11.27 16.74 7.14
N ILE A 10 12.03 15.65 7.11
CA ILE A 10 11.95 14.56 8.07
C ILE A 10 12.89 14.85 9.23
N PHE A 11 12.36 14.73 10.45
CA PHE A 11 13.09 14.74 11.71
C PHE A 11 12.79 13.45 12.46
N ILE A 12 13.82 12.77 12.96
CA ILE A 12 13.65 11.59 13.80
C ILE A 12 14.03 11.97 15.23
N ARG A 13 13.10 11.74 16.15
CA ARG A 13 13.25 12.06 17.55
C ARG A 13 13.17 10.80 18.40
N GLU A 14 14.11 10.60 19.30
CA GLU A 14 14.03 9.55 20.30
C GLU A 14 13.01 9.94 21.38
N ILE A 15 11.99 9.10 21.57
CA ILE A 15 10.87 9.41 22.49
C ILE A 15 11.36 9.52 23.94
N LYS A 16 12.27 8.64 24.38
CA LYS A 16 12.74 8.57 25.76
C LYS A 16 13.52 9.81 26.19
N THR A 17 14.38 10.30 25.32
CA THR A 17 15.28 11.43 25.61
C THR A 17 14.77 12.74 25.06
N ASN A 18 13.77 12.69 24.18
CA ASN A 18 13.26 13.83 23.41
C ASN A 18 14.30 14.49 22.49
N ASN A 19 15.42 13.84 22.24
CA ASN A 19 16.48 14.34 21.39
C ASN A 19 16.20 14.06 19.91
N VAL A 20 16.51 15.01 19.05
CA VAL A 20 16.54 14.78 17.60
C VAL A 20 17.83 14.02 17.27
N ILE A 21 17.70 12.81 16.75
CA ILE A 21 18.81 11.89 16.48
C ILE A 21 19.24 11.85 15.01
N THR A 22 18.39 12.32 14.10
CA THR A 22 18.70 12.41 12.68
C THR A 22 18.75 13.87 12.26
N LYS A 23 19.78 14.23 11.50
CA LYS A 23 19.84 15.54 10.85
C LYS A 23 18.70 15.67 9.86
N GLU A 24 18.33 16.89 9.60
CA GLU A 24 17.30 17.30 8.67
C GLU A 24 17.43 16.63 7.30
N ILE A 25 16.44 15.83 6.89
CA ILE A 25 16.31 15.28 5.55
C ILE A 25 15.24 16.10 4.82
N SER A 26 15.67 17.00 3.98
CA SER A 26 14.81 17.96 3.27
C SER A 26 14.36 17.46 1.90
N GLU A 27 13.45 18.21 1.26
CA GLU A 27 12.94 17.96 -0.09
C GLU A 27 12.25 16.61 -0.23
N THR A 28 11.55 16.16 0.82
CA THR A 28 10.84 14.88 0.82
C THR A 28 9.35 15.04 0.55
N SER A 29 8.67 13.96 0.18
CA SER A 29 7.20 13.92 0.06
C SER A 29 6.49 13.86 1.43
N GLY A 30 7.24 13.76 2.54
CA GLY A 30 6.72 13.65 3.90
C GLY A 30 6.37 12.23 4.35
N GLY A 31 6.21 11.28 3.44
CA GLY A 31 5.97 9.88 3.76
C GLY A 31 7.25 9.14 4.15
N ILE A 32 7.18 8.28 5.16
CA ILE A 32 8.27 7.39 5.58
C ILE A 32 7.77 5.98 5.82
N THR A 33 8.65 5.00 5.63
CA THR A 33 8.43 3.61 6.02
C THR A 33 9.64 3.13 6.82
N PHE A 34 9.43 2.65 8.04
CA PHE A 34 10.51 2.09 8.87
C PHE A 34 10.91 0.69 8.40
N SER A 35 12.19 0.35 8.60
CA SER A 35 12.61 -1.05 8.57
C SER A 35 12.11 -1.77 9.83
N LEU A 36 11.89 -3.10 9.74
CA LEU A 36 11.36 -3.87 10.87
C LEU A 36 12.33 -3.94 12.07
N ASP A 37 13.61 -3.68 11.85
CA ASP A 37 14.63 -3.61 12.90
C ASP A 37 14.87 -2.20 13.44
N ASP A 38 14.05 -1.23 13.03
CA ASP A 38 14.10 0.19 13.41
C ASP A 38 15.44 0.89 13.12
N LYS A 39 16.30 0.30 12.26
CA LYS A 39 17.59 0.89 11.94
C LYS A 39 17.54 1.85 10.76
N TYR A 40 16.57 1.68 9.88
CA TYR A 40 16.45 2.44 8.66
C TYR A 40 15.07 3.03 8.50
N ILE A 41 15.01 4.12 7.77
CA ILE A 41 13.78 4.61 7.14
C ILE A 41 13.95 4.60 5.63
N PHE A 42 12.86 4.31 4.93
CA PHE A 42 12.72 4.55 3.50
C PHE A 42 11.86 5.79 3.29
N TYR A 43 12.24 6.61 2.34
CA TYR A 43 11.53 7.85 2.02
C TYR A 43 11.67 8.18 0.54
N SER A 44 10.76 9.00 0.00
CA SER A 44 10.87 9.53 -1.34
C SER A 44 11.31 10.98 -1.34
N LYS A 45 12.19 11.32 -2.28
CA LYS A 45 12.68 12.67 -2.51
C LYS A 45 11.96 13.30 -3.69
N LEU A 46 11.55 14.57 -3.52
CA LEU A 46 10.93 15.35 -4.58
C LEU A 46 11.99 15.96 -5.48
N ASP A 47 11.69 16.04 -6.75
CA ASP A 47 12.47 16.83 -7.72
C ASP A 47 11.97 18.29 -7.80
N GLU A 48 12.54 19.07 -8.68
CA GLU A 48 12.20 20.48 -8.92
C GLU A 48 10.76 20.70 -9.39
N ASN A 49 10.09 19.65 -9.90
CA ASN A 49 8.71 19.67 -10.35
C ASN A 49 7.74 19.10 -9.27
N HIS A 50 8.17 19.00 -8.01
CA HIS A 50 7.42 18.40 -6.90
C HIS A 50 7.01 16.94 -7.14
N ARG A 51 7.82 16.19 -7.92
CA ARG A 51 7.55 14.79 -8.20
C ARG A 51 8.48 13.88 -7.42
N ALA A 52 7.89 12.93 -6.68
CA ALA A 52 8.63 11.88 -6.03
C ALA A 52 9.06 10.83 -7.06
N ARG A 53 10.34 10.80 -7.43
CA ARG A 53 10.88 9.85 -8.42
C ARG A 53 11.98 8.94 -7.88
N LYS A 54 12.43 9.18 -6.66
CA LYS A 54 13.53 8.43 -6.06
C LYS A 54 13.13 7.94 -4.68
N ILE A 55 13.46 6.68 -4.38
CA ILE A 55 13.37 6.10 -3.05
C ILE A 55 14.77 5.97 -2.47
N PHE A 56 14.96 6.51 -1.30
CA PHE A 56 16.21 6.42 -0.53
C PHE A 56 15.99 5.59 0.73
N ARG A 57 17.10 4.98 1.20
CA ARG A 57 17.22 4.37 2.53
C ARG A 57 18.19 5.17 3.36
N HIS A 58 17.73 5.63 4.52
CA HIS A 58 18.53 6.36 5.50
C HIS A 58 18.79 5.49 6.72
N GLU A 59 20.03 5.36 7.16
CA GLU A 59 20.38 4.74 8.45
C GLU A 59 20.19 5.77 9.56
N ILE A 60 19.33 5.45 10.53
CA ILE A 60 18.97 6.36 11.63
C ILE A 60 20.23 6.73 12.42
N GLY A 61 20.44 8.04 12.59
CA GLY A 61 21.59 8.58 13.29
C GLY A 61 22.82 8.86 12.43
N LYS A 62 22.79 8.52 11.14
CA LYS A 62 23.83 8.86 10.18
C LYS A 62 23.58 10.19 9.47
N LEU A 63 24.50 10.57 8.60
CA LEU A 63 24.33 11.75 7.76
C LEU A 63 23.50 11.41 6.53
N ASN A 64 22.60 12.31 6.12
CA ASN A 64 21.79 12.13 4.91
C ASN A 64 22.61 12.11 3.61
N SER A 65 23.88 12.55 3.63
CA SER A 65 24.81 12.39 2.52
C SER A 65 25.25 10.92 2.31
N GLU A 66 24.99 10.04 3.28
CA GLU A 66 25.30 8.61 3.23
C GLU A 66 24.09 7.77 2.78
N ASP A 67 22.97 8.43 2.46
CA ASP A 67 21.72 7.75 2.11
C ASP A 67 21.87 6.98 0.81
N GLU A 68 21.35 5.76 0.81
CA GLU A 68 21.43 4.84 -0.31
C GLU A 68 20.22 5.03 -1.24
N LEU A 69 20.49 5.26 -2.53
CA LEU A 69 19.45 5.26 -3.56
C LEU A 69 19.01 3.81 -3.82
N ILE A 70 17.75 3.49 -3.51
CA ILE A 70 17.18 2.16 -3.69
C ILE A 70 16.49 2.02 -5.05
N PHE A 71 15.78 3.07 -5.48
CA PHE A 71 15.02 3.04 -6.72
C PHE A 71 14.94 4.43 -7.35
N GLU A 72 14.98 4.48 -8.67
CA GLU A 72 14.75 5.70 -9.44
C GLU A 72 13.82 5.43 -10.63
N GLU A 73 12.69 6.12 -10.67
CA GLU A 73 11.79 6.15 -11.81
C GLU A 73 12.35 7.12 -12.87
N LYS A 74 12.51 6.61 -14.08
CA LYS A 74 13.09 7.37 -15.19
C LYS A 74 12.07 8.25 -15.94
N SER A 75 10.80 7.87 -15.89
CA SER A 75 9.74 8.62 -16.55
C SER A 75 9.32 9.81 -15.69
N GLU A 76 9.27 10.99 -16.29
CA GLU A 76 8.78 12.20 -15.62
C GLU A 76 7.27 12.20 -15.36
N ALA A 77 6.54 11.33 -16.04
CA ALA A 77 5.08 11.20 -15.86
C ALA A 77 4.71 10.42 -14.60
N PHE A 78 5.64 9.61 -14.04
CA PHE A 78 5.36 8.71 -12.94
C PHE A 78 5.92 9.22 -11.63
N THR A 79 5.21 8.92 -10.55
CA THR A 79 5.67 9.14 -9.17
C THR A 79 5.88 7.82 -8.46
N VAL A 80 6.70 7.82 -7.42
CA VAL A 80 7.04 6.62 -6.64
C VAL A 80 6.65 6.75 -5.18
N SER A 81 6.26 5.63 -4.59
CA SER A 81 6.08 5.48 -3.15
C SER A 81 6.60 4.12 -2.71
N ILE A 82 6.87 3.97 -1.41
CA ILE A 82 7.26 2.70 -0.82
C ILE A 82 6.40 2.39 0.39
N GLY A 83 6.05 1.13 0.56
CA GLY A 83 5.28 0.66 1.71
C GLY A 83 5.68 -0.76 2.11
N LEU A 84 5.40 -1.09 3.37
CA LEU A 84 5.56 -2.44 3.91
C LEU A 84 4.30 -3.26 3.60
N SER A 85 4.48 -4.54 3.21
CA SER A 85 3.35 -5.45 3.02
C SER A 85 2.61 -5.72 4.34
N SER A 86 1.33 -6.09 4.25
CA SER A 86 0.49 -6.35 5.43
C SER A 86 1.02 -7.52 6.28
N ASP A 87 1.70 -8.48 5.68
CA ASP A 87 2.34 -9.62 6.35
C ASP A 87 3.80 -9.35 6.76
N GLU A 88 4.29 -8.12 6.57
CA GLU A 88 5.64 -7.67 6.93
C GLU A 88 6.78 -8.49 6.31
N LYS A 89 6.55 -9.10 5.14
CA LYS A 89 7.56 -9.90 4.44
C LYS A 89 8.29 -9.16 3.34
N TYR A 90 7.65 -8.14 2.76
CA TYR A 90 8.14 -7.42 1.60
C TYR A 90 7.96 -5.91 1.74
N TYR A 91 8.87 -5.17 1.12
CA TYR A 91 8.62 -3.78 0.75
C TYR A 91 8.14 -3.76 -0.70
N PHE A 92 7.10 -2.99 -0.96
CA PHE A 92 6.59 -2.72 -2.30
C PHE A 92 6.91 -1.27 -2.68
N ILE A 93 7.53 -1.08 -3.84
CA ILE A 93 7.69 0.21 -4.48
C ILE A 93 6.62 0.32 -5.55
N ASN A 94 5.74 1.30 -5.41
CA ASN A 94 4.69 1.57 -6.38
C ASN A 94 5.13 2.76 -7.24
N THR A 95 5.01 2.63 -8.55
CA THR A 95 5.21 3.71 -9.49
C THR A 95 3.97 3.86 -10.36
N SER A 96 3.45 5.07 -10.51
CA SER A 96 2.18 5.29 -11.20
C SER A 96 2.04 6.70 -11.76
N ASP A 97 1.25 6.81 -12.80
CA ASP A 97 0.61 8.03 -13.25
C ASP A 97 -0.90 7.98 -12.98
N HIS A 98 -1.73 8.69 -13.76
CA HIS A 98 -3.19 8.74 -13.56
C HIS A 98 -3.91 7.44 -13.89
N ASN A 99 -3.41 6.64 -14.82
CA ASN A 99 -4.12 5.48 -15.37
C ASN A 99 -3.24 4.25 -15.60
N THR A 100 -1.98 4.30 -15.18
CA THR A 100 -1.02 3.23 -15.40
C THR A 100 -0.18 3.05 -14.14
N SER A 101 0.03 1.82 -13.72
CA SER A 101 0.91 1.52 -12.60
C SER A 101 1.93 0.43 -12.91
N GLU A 102 2.98 0.40 -12.09
CA GLU A 102 3.99 -0.64 -12.07
C GLU A 102 4.48 -0.81 -10.64
N GLN A 103 4.82 -2.02 -10.27
CA GLN A 103 5.21 -2.30 -8.89
C GLN A 103 6.46 -3.17 -8.84
N TYR A 104 7.33 -2.85 -7.89
CA TYR A 104 8.55 -3.59 -7.58
C TYR A 104 8.49 -4.07 -6.14
N TYR A 105 9.27 -5.11 -5.81
CA TYR A 105 9.35 -5.64 -4.45
C TYR A 105 10.75 -6.09 -4.10
N PHE A 106 11.03 -6.13 -2.81
CA PHE A 106 12.20 -6.78 -2.22
C PHE A 106 11.86 -7.28 -0.81
N GLY A 107 12.60 -8.29 -0.34
CA GLY A 107 12.36 -8.88 0.98
C GLY A 107 12.82 -7.98 2.12
N VAL A 108 12.10 -7.96 3.24
CA VAL A 108 12.43 -7.13 4.41
C VAL A 108 13.80 -7.43 5.02
N ASN A 109 14.31 -8.65 4.83
CA ASN A 109 15.60 -9.10 5.35
C ASN A 109 16.78 -8.87 4.39
N GLU A 110 16.55 -8.26 3.22
CA GLU A 110 17.60 -7.98 2.26
C GLU A 110 18.52 -6.85 2.78
N LYS A 111 19.76 -7.18 3.11
CA LYS A 111 20.75 -6.21 3.59
C LYS A 111 21.08 -5.14 2.54
N LYS A 112 21.06 -5.54 1.28
CA LYS A 112 21.18 -4.65 0.11
C LYS A 112 19.91 -4.79 -0.72
N PRO A 113 18.93 -3.92 -0.53
CA PRO A 113 17.68 -3.99 -1.28
C PRO A 113 17.92 -3.99 -2.79
N SER A 114 17.33 -4.96 -3.48
CA SER A 114 17.39 -5.08 -4.93
C SER A 114 15.96 -5.20 -5.48
N PRO A 115 15.31 -4.07 -5.78
CA PRO A 115 13.93 -4.09 -6.24
C PRO A 115 13.75 -4.92 -7.51
N LYS A 116 12.84 -5.90 -7.45
CA LYS A 116 12.48 -6.79 -8.56
C LYS A 116 11.13 -6.35 -9.11
N LEU A 117 11.04 -6.23 -10.43
CA LEU A 117 9.80 -5.92 -11.10
C LEU A 117 8.79 -7.06 -10.91
N ILE A 118 7.53 -6.73 -10.58
CA ILE A 118 6.43 -7.70 -10.55
C ILE A 118 5.91 -7.91 -11.97
N MET A 119 5.31 -6.91 -12.57
CA MET A 119 4.82 -6.96 -13.95
C MET A 119 5.15 -5.64 -14.63
N GLN A 120 5.54 -5.73 -15.90
CA GLN A 120 5.80 -4.51 -16.69
C GLN A 120 4.52 -3.72 -16.89
N ARG A 121 4.63 -2.40 -16.79
CA ARG A 121 3.51 -1.48 -17.02
C ARG A 121 2.95 -1.62 -18.43
N GLU A 122 1.65 -1.52 -18.51
CA GLU A 122 0.88 -1.49 -19.76
C GLU A 122 -0.03 -0.26 -19.71
N ARG A 123 -0.03 0.56 -20.74
CA ARG A 123 -0.80 1.81 -20.75
C ARG A 123 -2.28 1.54 -20.51
N GLY A 124 -2.86 2.24 -19.55
CA GLY A 124 -4.27 2.09 -19.15
C GLY A 124 -4.51 0.93 -18.18
N VAL A 125 -3.46 0.19 -17.81
CA VAL A 125 -3.55 -0.85 -16.78
C VAL A 125 -3.06 -0.34 -15.44
N ILE A 126 -3.93 -0.41 -14.47
CA ILE A 126 -3.64 -0.17 -13.05
C ILE A 126 -3.60 -1.53 -12.36
N TYR A 127 -2.56 -1.76 -11.57
CA TYR A 127 -2.49 -2.91 -10.69
C TYR A 127 -1.77 -2.60 -9.39
N SER A 128 -2.13 -3.33 -8.33
CA SER A 128 -1.48 -3.28 -7.03
C SER A 128 -1.49 -4.67 -6.40
N VAL A 129 -0.31 -5.16 -6.08
CA VAL A 129 -0.11 -6.45 -5.42
C VAL A 129 0.07 -6.25 -3.93
N SER A 130 -0.66 -7.02 -3.14
CA SER A 130 -0.51 -7.14 -1.69
C SER A 130 -0.07 -8.55 -1.33
N SER A 131 0.63 -8.72 -0.21
CA SER A 131 1.06 -10.02 0.31
C SER A 131 0.35 -10.35 1.61
N TRP A 132 -0.22 -11.56 1.70
CA TRP A 132 -0.83 -12.09 2.91
C TRP A 132 -0.88 -13.63 2.87
N ASP A 133 -0.58 -14.25 4.00
CA ASP A 133 -0.65 -15.71 4.20
C ASP A 133 0.03 -16.52 3.07
N ASN A 134 1.26 -16.13 2.73
CA ASN A 134 2.09 -16.72 1.66
C ASN A 134 1.47 -16.64 0.26
N LYS A 135 0.50 -15.77 0.06
CA LYS A 135 -0.13 -15.49 -1.24
C LYS A 135 0.05 -14.03 -1.61
N PHE A 136 -0.05 -13.79 -2.91
CA PHE A 136 -0.03 -12.44 -3.48
C PHE A 136 -1.36 -12.18 -4.16
N TYR A 137 -1.98 -11.05 -3.82
CA TYR A 137 -3.29 -10.64 -4.32
C TYR A 137 -3.10 -9.42 -5.21
N ASN A 138 -3.46 -9.56 -6.46
CA ASN A 138 -3.33 -8.52 -7.48
C ASN A 138 -4.67 -7.89 -7.77
N HIS A 139 -4.92 -6.69 -7.25
CA HIS A 139 -6.06 -5.87 -7.62
C HIS A 139 -5.75 -5.12 -8.91
N THR A 140 -6.52 -5.37 -9.99
CA THR A 140 -6.19 -4.84 -11.31
C THR A 140 -7.42 -4.64 -12.20
N ASN A 141 -7.32 -3.66 -13.10
CA ASN A 141 -8.28 -3.47 -14.18
C ASN A 141 -7.88 -4.18 -15.49
N LYS A 142 -6.82 -4.99 -15.48
CA LYS A 142 -6.40 -5.73 -16.68
C LYS A 142 -7.49 -6.73 -17.10
N ASN A 143 -8.06 -6.53 -18.30
CA ASN A 143 -9.22 -7.27 -18.79
C ASN A 143 -10.44 -7.23 -17.84
N ALA A 144 -10.63 -6.11 -17.13
CA ALA A 144 -11.66 -5.94 -16.11
C ALA A 144 -11.92 -4.45 -15.89
N GLU A 145 -12.89 -3.86 -16.57
CA GLU A 145 -13.17 -2.42 -16.53
C GLU A 145 -13.34 -1.90 -15.08
N ASP A 146 -14.13 -2.63 -14.28
CA ASP A 146 -14.43 -2.31 -12.88
C ASP A 146 -13.54 -3.10 -11.87
N PHE A 147 -12.33 -3.45 -12.30
CA PHE A 147 -11.35 -4.22 -11.54
C PHE A 147 -11.76 -5.67 -11.25
N LYS A 148 -10.78 -6.41 -10.81
CA LYS A 148 -10.84 -7.78 -10.29
C LYS A 148 -9.69 -8.00 -9.32
N ILE A 149 -9.70 -9.14 -8.62
CA ILE A 149 -8.56 -9.56 -7.81
C ILE A 149 -8.12 -10.94 -8.30
N ASP A 150 -6.87 -11.04 -8.71
CA ASP A 150 -6.22 -12.31 -9.02
C ASP A 150 -5.28 -12.69 -7.86
N VAL A 151 -5.00 -13.98 -7.70
CA VAL A 151 -4.12 -14.51 -6.65
C VAL A 151 -3.05 -15.42 -7.23
N THR A 152 -1.86 -15.43 -6.63
CA THR A 152 -0.78 -16.38 -6.93
C THR A 152 0.00 -16.70 -5.67
N ASP A 153 0.63 -17.88 -5.64
CA ASP A 153 1.55 -18.29 -4.57
C ASP A 153 3.00 -17.81 -4.83
N SER A 154 3.30 -17.34 -6.06
CA SER A 154 4.66 -16.96 -6.44
C SER A 154 4.70 -15.78 -7.40
N LEU A 155 5.49 -14.75 -7.06
CA LEU A 155 5.80 -13.65 -7.98
C LEU A 155 6.82 -14.02 -9.06
N LEU A 156 7.53 -15.14 -8.91
CA LEU A 156 8.49 -15.59 -9.91
C LEU A 156 7.79 -16.30 -11.07
N ASP A 157 6.86 -17.21 -10.77
CA ASP A 157 6.13 -17.98 -11.77
C ASP A 157 4.91 -17.24 -12.32
N GLN A 158 4.39 -16.30 -11.57
CA GLN A 158 3.26 -15.41 -11.90
C GLN A 158 2.05 -16.15 -12.52
N LYS A 159 1.71 -17.30 -11.95
CA LYS A 159 0.49 -18.04 -12.34
C LYS A 159 -0.70 -17.44 -11.62
N TRP A 160 -1.22 -16.38 -12.18
CA TRP A 160 -2.37 -15.67 -11.61
C TRP A 160 -3.67 -16.44 -11.87
N GLU A 161 -4.41 -16.71 -10.78
CA GLU A 161 -5.76 -17.28 -10.84
C GLU A 161 -6.76 -16.24 -10.34
N THR A 162 -7.96 -16.26 -10.88
CA THR A 162 -9.00 -15.31 -10.46
C THR A 162 -9.51 -15.65 -9.06
N PHE A 163 -9.31 -14.72 -8.13
CA PHE A 163 -9.81 -14.80 -6.76
C PHE A 163 -11.18 -14.13 -6.62
N ILE A 164 -11.32 -12.89 -7.11
CA ILE A 164 -12.59 -12.16 -7.20
C ILE A 164 -12.75 -11.72 -8.65
N PRO A 165 -13.74 -12.28 -9.40
CA PRO A 165 -13.97 -11.94 -10.79
C PRO A 165 -14.52 -10.51 -10.95
N ALA A 166 -14.23 -9.90 -12.09
CA ALA A 166 -14.91 -8.69 -12.51
C ALA A 166 -16.40 -8.95 -12.70
N ARG A 167 -17.21 -7.94 -12.38
CA ARG A 167 -18.66 -7.96 -12.56
C ARG A 167 -19.12 -6.62 -13.14
N ASN A 168 -20.06 -6.66 -14.07
CA ASN A 168 -20.58 -5.44 -14.67
C ASN A 168 -21.20 -4.53 -13.60
N GLU A 169 -20.91 -3.24 -13.67
CA GLU A 169 -21.46 -2.20 -12.78
C GLU A 169 -21.12 -2.43 -11.30
N VAL A 170 -20.07 -3.18 -11.03
CA VAL A 170 -19.56 -3.41 -9.67
C VAL A 170 -18.08 -3.10 -9.63
N LEU A 171 -17.75 -1.94 -9.07
CA LEU A 171 -16.35 -1.56 -8.84
C LEU A 171 -15.80 -2.41 -7.70
N ILE A 172 -14.86 -3.28 -8.01
CA ILE A 172 -14.15 -4.10 -7.01
C ILE A 172 -13.06 -3.25 -6.38
N GLY A 173 -13.12 -3.07 -5.06
CA GLY A 173 -12.08 -2.38 -4.29
C GLY A 173 -10.98 -3.31 -3.80
N GLY A 174 -10.01 -2.73 -3.08
CA GLY A 174 -8.90 -3.46 -2.51
C GLY A 174 -9.27 -4.34 -1.32
N CYS A 175 -8.29 -5.12 -0.85
CA CYS A 175 -8.42 -5.98 0.32
C CYS A 175 -7.73 -5.38 1.54
N THR A 176 -8.37 -5.54 2.70
CA THR A 176 -7.78 -5.39 4.04
C THR A 176 -7.61 -6.79 4.63
N PHE A 177 -6.41 -7.09 5.08
CA PHE A 177 -6.06 -8.41 5.59
C PHE A 177 -6.03 -8.40 7.11
N LEU A 178 -6.71 -9.37 7.72
CA LEU A 178 -6.67 -9.70 9.14
C LEU A 178 -6.12 -11.13 9.30
N LYS A 179 -5.85 -11.54 10.52
CA LYS A 179 -5.27 -12.85 10.80
C LYS A 179 -6.00 -14.01 10.09
N ASN A 180 -7.33 -14.07 10.25
CA ASN A 180 -8.16 -15.14 9.70
C ASN A 180 -9.15 -14.66 8.64
N TRP A 181 -9.13 -13.36 8.29
CA TRP A 181 -10.15 -12.76 7.43
C TRP A 181 -9.58 -11.82 6.40
N ILE A 182 -10.25 -11.75 5.26
CA ILE A 182 -10.05 -10.74 4.23
C ILE A 182 -11.32 -9.90 4.16
N ILE A 183 -11.19 -8.59 4.28
CA ILE A 183 -12.28 -7.66 4.06
C ILE A 183 -12.00 -6.91 2.77
N ARG A 184 -12.97 -6.90 1.87
CA ARG A 184 -12.88 -6.13 0.62
C ARG A 184 -14.08 -5.20 0.48
N SER A 185 -13.88 -4.10 -0.23
CA SER A 185 -14.94 -3.18 -0.58
C SER A 185 -15.44 -3.43 -2.00
N GLU A 186 -16.70 -3.11 -2.24
CA GLU A 186 -17.32 -3.04 -3.54
C GLU A 186 -18.22 -1.82 -3.61
N THR A 187 -18.31 -1.20 -4.79
CA THR A 187 -19.29 -0.14 -5.03
C THR A 187 -20.21 -0.55 -6.15
N SER A 188 -21.51 -0.54 -5.92
CA SER A 188 -22.53 -0.79 -6.94
C SER A 188 -23.74 0.12 -6.73
N ASN A 189 -24.33 0.66 -7.79
CA ASN A 189 -25.41 1.63 -7.71
C ASN A 189 -25.08 2.81 -6.77
N ALA A 190 -23.83 3.29 -6.82
CA ALA A 190 -23.30 4.35 -5.95
C ALA A 190 -23.36 4.04 -4.44
N LEU A 191 -23.49 2.78 -4.05
CA LEU A 191 -23.48 2.33 -2.66
C LEU A 191 -22.26 1.43 -2.41
N ASP A 192 -21.51 1.77 -1.38
CA ASP A 192 -20.38 0.98 -0.94
C ASP A 192 -20.85 -0.18 -0.06
N LYS A 193 -20.18 -1.31 -0.22
CA LYS A 193 -20.42 -2.54 0.52
C LYS A 193 -19.10 -3.12 1.00
N LEU A 194 -19.13 -3.81 2.12
CA LEU A 194 -18.02 -4.59 2.64
C LEU A 194 -18.37 -6.07 2.65
N PHE A 195 -17.42 -6.88 2.20
CA PHE A 195 -17.52 -8.33 2.24
C PHE A 195 -16.41 -8.88 3.09
N VAL A 196 -16.77 -9.78 4.00
CA VAL A 196 -15.87 -10.43 4.95
C VAL A 196 -15.74 -11.90 4.58
N ARG A 197 -14.53 -12.33 4.23
CA ARG A 197 -14.21 -13.68 3.82
C ARG A 197 -13.30 -14.36 4.82
N ASN A 198 -13.71 -15.51 5.33
CA ASN A 198 -12.84 -16.35 6.14
C ASN A 198 -11.79 -17.03 5.26
N ILE A 199 -10.50 -16.90 5.62
CA ILE A 199 -9.38 -17.40 4.80
C ILE A 199 -9.40 -18.93 4.70
N SER A 200 -9.68 -19.62 5.79
CA SER A 200 -9.62 -21.09 5.85
C SER A 200 -10.80 -21.77 5.17
N SER A 201 -12.03 -21.31 5.44
CA SER A 201 -13.26 -21.91 4.87
C SER A 201 -13.62 -21.36 3.50
N GLY A 202 -13.13 -20.18 3.15
CA GLY A 202 -13.51 -19.45 1.94
C GLY A 202 -14.95 -18.91 1.97
N ILE A 203 -15.68 -19.07 3.08
CA ILE A 203 -17.03 -18.52 3.23
C ILE A 203 -16.93 -16.99 3.28
N GLU A 204 -17.80 -16.35 2.51
CA GLU A 204 -17.85 -14.90 2.38
C GLU A 204 -19.25 -14.38 2.63
N GLU A 205 -19.37 -13.29 3.39
CA GLU A 205 -20.65 -12.66 3.73
C GLU A 205 -20.54 -11.14 3.56
N GLU A 206 -21.65 -10.51 3.15
CA GLU A 206 -21.78 -9.05 3.14
C GLU A 206 -21.96 -8.56 4.58
N LEU A 207 -21.13 -7.63 5.01
CA LEU A 207 -21.28 -6.94 6.29
C LEU A 207 -22.41 -5.92 6.17
N ARG A 208 -23.47 -6.12 6.94
CA ARG A 208 -24.66 -5.24 6.95
C ARG A 208 -24.84 -4.59 8.30
N PHE A 209 -25.17 -3.31 8.26
CA PHE A 209 -25.61 -2.55 9.44
C PHE A 209 -27.13 -2.65 9.52
N SER A 210 -27.66 -3.30 10.52
CA SER A 210 -29.01 -3.91 10.58
C SER A 210 -30.18 -2.95 10.31
N ASP A 211 -30.04 -1.67 10.61
CA ASP A 211 -31.16 -0.71 10.60
C ASP A 211 -31.08 0.32 9.50
N GLU A 212 -30.03 0.27 8.66
CA GLU A 212 -29.79 1.26 7.63
C GLU A 212 -29.82 0.63 6.23
N LYS A 213 -30.59 1.25 5.33
CA LYS A 213 -30.63 0.85 3.90
C LYS A 213 -29.59 1.53 3.04
N VAL A 214 -29.19 2.73 3.44
CA VAL A 214 -28.22 3.56 2.71
C VAL A 214 -27.20 4.07 3.70
N TYR A 215 -25.94 3.70 3.50
CA TYR A 215 -24.81 4.11 4.34
C TYR A 215 -23.50 4.02 3.55
N VAL A 216 -22.49 4.75 3.99
CA VAL A 216 -21.12 4.66 3.49
C VAL A 216 -20.29 4.02 4.60
N PRO A 217 -19.86 2.77 4.42
CA PRO A 217 -19.03 2.07 5.40
C PRO A 217 -17.57 2.51 5.27
N GLY A 218 -16.85 2.50 6.38
CA GLY A 218 -15.41 2.74 6.44
C GLY A 218 -14.72 1.72 7.31
N ILE A 219 -13.49 1.39 6.97
CA ILE A 219 -12.64 0.48 7.73
C ILE A 219 -11.40 1.24 8.19
N SER A 220 -11.07 1.11 9.48
CA SER A 220 -9.79 1.53 10.03
C SER A 220 -9.18 0.38 10.81
N LEU A 221 -7.96 0.01 10.48
CA LEU A 221 -7.19 -0.92 11.30
C LEU A 221 -6.80 -0.22 12.60
N ILE A 222 -7.07 -0.86 13.74
CA ILE A 222 -6.70 -0.36 15.07
C ILE A 222 -5.18 -0.35 15.20
N GLN A 223 -4.55 -1.40 14.69
CA GLN A 223 -3.11 -1.58 14.67
C GLN A 223 -2.72 -2.22 13.33
N LYS A 224 -1.50 -1.95 12.86
CA LYS A 224 -0.88 -2.74 11.81
C LYS A 224 -0.30 -4.02 12.43
N ASP A 225 -1.17 -4.83 13.03
CA ASP A 225 -0.81 -6.09 13.64
C ASP A 225 -1.39 -7.23 12.80
N ARG A 226 -0.50 -8.00 12.17
CA ARG A 226 -0.87 -9.17 11.37
C ARG A 226 -1.54 -10.29 12.16
N ASP A 227 -1.44 -10.25 13.48
CA ASP A 227 -1.99 -11.28 14.36
C ASP A 227 -3.35 -10.91 14.98
N THR A 228 -4.01 -9.87 14.46
CA THR A 228 -5.32 -9.44 14.93
C THR A 228 -6.44 -9.79 13.95
N ASP A 229 -7.63 -10.07 14.51
CA ASP A 229 -8.90 -10.10 13.78
C ASP A 229 -9.78 -8.90 14.15
N GLU A 230 -9.20 -7.90 14.80
CA GLU A 230 -9.91 -6.71 15.23
C GLU A 230 -9.76 -5.58 14.19
N VAL A 231 -10.88 -4.94 13.91
CA VAL A 231 -10.95 -3.81 12.99
C VAL A 231 -11.99 -2.80 13.48
N HIS A 232 -11.71 -1.53 13.36
CA HIS A 232 -12.71 -0.49 13.57
C HIS A 232 -13.54 -0.30 12.31
N LEU A 233 -14.84 -0.47 12.47
CA LEU A 233 -15.82 -0.18 11.44
C LEU A 233 -16.55 1.10 11.82
N GLY A 234 -16.61 2.02 10.88
CA GLY A 234 -17.42 3.21 10.96
C GLY A 234 -18.41 3.23 9.79
N TYR A 235 -19.53 3.88 9.97
CA TYR A 235 -20.40 4.21 8.85
C TYR A 235 -21.04 5.57 9.07
N SER A 236 -21.41 6.21 7.99
CA SER A 236 -22.29 7.38 8.02
C SER A 236 -23.53 7.12 7.18
N SER A 237 -24.64 7.65 7.60
CA SER A 237 -25.91 7.56 6.88
C SER A 237 -26.64 8.92 6.89
N PRO A 238 -27.69 9.11 6.06
CA PRO A 238 -28.50 10.31 6.14
C PRO A 238 -29.20 10.53 7.48
N LYS A 239 -29.19 9.53 8.37
CA LYS A 239 -29.85 9.55 9.69
C LYS A 239 -28.87 9.70 10.85
N THR A 240 -27.57 9.47 10.62
CA THR A 240 -26.51 9.51 11.65
C THR A 240 -25.41 10.48 11.26
#